data_02fb327b57e5828c5c967a8fc7ec6218
#
_entry.id   02fb327b57e5828c5c967a8fc7ec6218
#
_cell.length_a   1.000
_cell.length_b   1.000
_cell.length_c   1.000
_cell.angle_alpha   90.00
_cell.angle_beta   90.00
_cell.angle_gamma   90.00
#
_symmetry.space_group_name_H-M   'P 1'
#
loop_
_entity.id
_entity.type
_entity.pdbx_description
1 polymer ?
#
loop_
_entity_poly.entity_id
_entity_poly.type
_entity_poly.pdbx_seq_one_letter_code
_entity_poly.pdbx_strand_id
1 'polypeptide(L)'
;ELIFLWQNGFGPVKSEWSINFSKVDGEGGWITLVNDDLGINFPFYIGDKSAKEKSAFADLSFLRIAFPKYLERPTYFNGAEIIANQANYPLEIAEDINEIAFKTLHDRMLREIGTSILRLATKKALELAARKENENIGAAIGIVNALTEKADTRNWQTLPRTISYARIPLPEGKNTIELKTYGNRK
;
A
#
# COMPACT_ATOMS: atom_id res chain seq x y z
N GLU A 1 6.84 -36.52 17.31
CA GLU A 1 7.27 -35.24 16.81
C GLU A 1 6.15 -34.20 16.97
N LEU A 2 6.50 -32.97 17.37
CA LEU A 2 5.61 -31.81 17.44
C LEU A 2 6.09 -30.72 16.46
N ILE A 3 5.16 -30.20 15.65
CA ILE A 3 5.35 -28.97 14.88
C ILE A 3 4.57 -27.89 15.62
N PHE A 4 5.32 -26.91 16.16
CA PHE A 4 4.74 -25.78 16.87
C PHE A 4 4.74 -24.54 15.98
N LEU A 5 3.58 -23.91 15.85
CA LEU A 5 3.41 -22.67 15.08
C LEU A 5 3.03 -21.54 16.03
N TRP A 6 3.72 -20.41 15.92
CA TRP A 6 3.46 -19.21 16.72
C TRP A 6 3.16 -18.02 15.84
N GLN A 7 1.97 -17.48 16.01
CA GLN A 7 1.54 -16.24 15.37
C GLN A 7 1.82 -15.07 16.31
N ASN A 8 2.68 -14.14 15.90
CA ASN A 8 3.12 -13.03 16.72
C ASN A 8 2.74 -11.68 16.13
N GLY A 9 2.18 -10.82 16.97
CA GLY A 9 1.79 -9.47 16.61
C GLY A 9 0.69 -9.43 15.56
N PHE A 10 0.47 -8.24 15.03
CA PHE A 10 -0.47 -8.02 13.94
C PHE A 10 0.25 -7.45 12.72
N GLY A 11 -0.14 -7.87 11.55
CA GLY A 11 0.34 -7.35 10.27
C GLY A 11 0.04 -5.84 10.11
N PRO A 12 0.58 -5.19 9.08
CA PRO A 12 0.50 -3.74 8.94
C PRO A 12 -0.92 -3.30 8.60
N VAL A 13 -1.24 -2.06 8.95
CA VAL A 13 -2.51 -1.43 8.58
C VAL A 13 -2.31 -0.63 7.30
N LYS A 14 -3.21 -0.84 6.33
CA LYS A 14 -3.23 -0.05 5.11
C LYS A 14 -3.86 1.31 5.40
N SER A 15 -3.12 2.36 5.10
CA SER A 15 -3.50 3.76 5.27
C SER A 15 -3.41 4.48 3.94
N GLU A 16 -3.77 5.74 3.93
CA GLU A 16 -3.67 6.62 2.76
C GLU A 16 -2.57 7.65 2.97
N TRP A 17 -1.87 7.98 1.90
CA TRP A 17 -1.10 9.19 1.79
C TRP A 17 -1.39 9.85 0.44
N SER A 18 -1.24 11.14 0.34
CA SER A 18 -1.44 11.85 -0.91
C SER A 18 -0.17 12.58 -1.31
N ILE A 19 0.12 12.53 -2.60
CA ILE A 19 1.25 13.23 -3.21
C ILE A 19 0.68 14.29 -4.15
N ASN A 20 1.23 15.48 -4.06
CA ASN A 20 0.96 16.56 -5.00
C ASN A 20 2.02 16.52 -6.09
N PHE A 21 1.59 16.54 -7.33
CA PHE A 21 2.45 16.62 -8.49
C PHE A 21 2.23 17.93 -9.23
N SER A 22 3.29 18.53 -9.69
CA SER A 22 3.26 19.59 -10.71
C SER A 22 3.33 18.94 -12.09
N LYS A 23 2.59 19.45 -13.05
CA LYS A 23 2.68 18.99 -14.44
C LYS A 23 3.72 19.83 -15.17
N VAL A 24 4.61 19.16 -15.85
CA VAL A 24 5.55 19.76 -16.81
C VAL A 24 5.22 19.22 -18.20
N ASP A 25 4.97 20.12 -19.14
CA ASP A 25 4.71 19.76 -20.53
C ASP A 25 6.02 19.46 -21.24
N GLY A 26 6.08 18.30 -21.91
CA GLY A 26 7.18 17.86 -22.74
C GLY A 26 6.83 17.91 -24.22
N GLU A 27 7.80 17.64 -25.07
CA GLU A 27 7.63 17.59 -26.52
C GLU A 27 6.95 16.30 -26.97
N GLY A 28 6.32 16.31 -28.14
CA GLY A 28 5.78 15.11 -28.80
C GLY A 28 4.62 14.44 -28.08
N GLY A 29 3.88 15.17 -27.22
CA GLY A 29 2.74 14.62 -26.50
C GLY A 29 3.10 13.94 -25.18
N TRP A 30 4.29 14.18 -24.66
CA TRP A 30 4.69 13.78 -23.33
C TRP A 30 4.34 14.86 -22.31
N ILE A 31 3.95 14.42 -21.12
CA ILE A 31 3.87 15.23 -19.91
C ILE A 31 4.68 14.53 -18.82
N THR A 32 5.23 15.27 -17.89
CA THR A 32 5.89 14.71 -16.71
C THR A 32 5.20 15.23 -15.47
N LEU A 33 4.81 14.32 -14.60
CA LEU A 33 4.34 14.66 -13.27
C LEU A 33 5.54 14.66 -12.33
N VAL A 34 5.79 15.80 -11.71
CA VAL A 34 6.98 16.06 -10.89
C VAL A 34 6.55 16.32 -9.45
N ASN A 35 7.22 15.66 -8.52
CA ASN A 35 7.21 16.03 -7.12
C ASN A 35 8.66 16.23 -6.67
N ASP A 36 9.06 17.49 -6.48
CA ASP A 36 10.44 17.86 -6.14
C ASP A 36 10.82 17.42 -4.73
N ASP A 37 9.88 17.46 -3.78
CA ASP A 37 10.12 17.09 -2.37
C ASP A 37 10.50 15.62 -2.22
N LEU A 38 9.94 14.76 -3.06
CA LEU A 38 10.19 13.32 -3.05
C LEU A 38 11.15 12.87 -4.15
N GLY A 39 11.58 13.79 -5.02
CA GLY A 39 12.43 13.48 -6.17
C GLY A 39 11.76 12.54 -7.18
N ILE A 40 10.43 12.56 -7.27
CA ILE A 40 9.67 11.67 -8.14
C ILE A 40 9.35 12.37 -9.44
N ASN A 41 9.80 11.79 -10.56
CA ASN A 41 9.47 12.22 -11.91
C ASN A 41 8.76 11.07 -12.63
N PHE A 42 7.53 11.30 -13.06
CA PHE A 42 6.72 10.30 -13.73
C PHE A 42 6.34 10.79 -15.14
N PRO A 43 7.04 10.35 -16.21
CA PRO A 43 6.70 10.68 -17.57
C PRO A 43 5.46 9.92 -18.03
N PHE A 44 4.54 10.60 -18.69
CA PHE A 44 3.30 10.04 -19.20
C PHE A 44 3.03 10.50 -20.64
N TYR A 45 2.78 9.54 -21.55
CA TYR A 45 2.50 9.85 -22.94
C TYR A 45 1.01 10.06 -23.17
N ILE A 46 0.65 11.24 -23.69
CA ILE A 46 -0.73 11.62 -24.01
C ILE A 46 -0.95 11.83 -25.52
N GLY A 47 0.09 11.61 -26.33
CA GLY A 47 0.06 11.90 -27.78
C GLY A 47 -1.04 11.16 -28.54
N ASP A 48 -1.33 9.91 -28.17
CA ASP A 48 -2.36 9.07 -28.78
C ASP A 48 -3.76 9.24 -28.17
N LYS A 49 -3.88 10.13 -27.19
CA LYS A 49 -5.17 10.40 -26.55
C LYS A 49 -6.07 11.26 -27.42
N SER A 50 -7.37 11.15 -27.20
CA SER A 50 -8.36 11.98 -27.88
C SER A 50 -8.15 13.47 -27.56
N ALA A 51 -8.60 14.36 -28.45
CA ALA A 51 -8.54 15.80 -28.23
C ALA A 51 -9.19 16.24 -26.90
N LYS A 52 -10.20 15.52 -26.45
CA LYS A 52 -10.91 15.73 -25.19
C LYS A 52 -10.03 15.41 -23.97
N GLU A 53 -9.28 14.31 -24.03
CA GLU A 53 -8.34 13.89 -22.98
C GLU A 53 -7.13 14.83 -22.94
N LYS A 54 -6.58 15.22 -24.09
CA LYS A 54 -5.48 16.20 -24.18
C LYS A 54 -5.86 17.53 -23.55
N SER A 55 -7.06 18.04 -23.82
CA SER A 55 -7.58 19.26 -23.21
C SER A 55 -7.73 19.12 -21.68
N ALA A 56 -8.14 17.95 -21.20
CA ALA A 56 -8.23 17.69 -19.77
C ALA A 56 -6.88 17.74 -19.06
N PHE A 57 -5.83 17.23 -19.72
CA PHE A 57 -4.46 17.31 -19.17
C PHE A 57 -3.85 18.70 -19.30
N ALA A 58 -4.20 19.49 -20.31
CA ALA A 58 -3.70 20.84 -20.50
C ALA A 58 -4.08 21.76 -19.33
N ASP A 59 -5.30 21.61 -18.80
CA ASP A 59 -5.81 22.42 -17.70
C ASP A 59 -5.30 22.00 -16.32
N LEU A 60 -4.57 20.86 -16.22
CA LEU A 60 -4.01 20.37 -14.97
C LEU A 60 -2.64 21.02 -14.70
N SER A 61 -2.60 22.02 -13.85
CA SER A 61 -1.33 22.57 -13.34
C SER A 61 -0.81 21.76 -12.14
N PHE A 62 -1.74 21.29 -11.32
CA PHE A 62 -1.49 20.53 -10.10
C PHE A 62 -2.36 19.30 -10.05
N LEU A 63 -1.77 18.20 -9.58
CA LEU A 63 -2.43 16.92 -9.44
C LEU A 63 -2.19 16.36 -8.04
N ARG A 64 -3.24 16.16 -7.27
CA ARG A 64 -3.18 15.41 -6.02
C ARG A 64 -3.64 13.99 -6.26
N ILE A 65 -2.77 13.04 -5.97
CA ILE A 65 -3.07 11.61 -6.11
C ILE A 65 -2.97 10.95 -4.75
N ALA A 66 -4.03 10.23 -4.36
CA ALA A 66 -4.07 9.45 -3.14
C ALA A 66 -3.56 8.02 -3.39
N PHE A 67 -2.59 7.59 -2.57
CA PHE A 67 -1.99 6.26 -2.64
C PHE A 67 -2.19 5.49 -1.35
N PRO A 68 -2.31 4.17 -1.42
CA PRO A 68 -2.22 3.34 -0.24
C PRO A 68 -0.77 3.29 0.26
N LYS A 69 -0.60 3.26 1.58
CA LYS A 69 0.66 2.93 2.26
C LYS A 69 0.39 1.97 3.39
N TYR A 70 1.38 1.19 3.77
CA TYR A 70 1.33 0.39 4.98
C TYR A 70 1.98 1.12 6.15
N LEU A 71 1.37 0.99 7.33
CA LEU A 71 1.89 1.42 8.61
C LEU A 71 2.13 0.20 9.47
N GLU A 72 3.34 0.05 9.98
CA GLU A 72 3.66 -1.01 10.93
C GLU A 72 2.90 -0.83 12.23
N ARG A 73 2.52 -1.94 12.83
CA ARG A 73 1.99 -1.98 14.19
C ARG A 73 3.07 -2.46 15.16
N PRO A 74 3.13 -1.90 16.38
CA PRO A 74 4.11 -2.33 17.37
C PRO A 74 3.90 -3.80 17.75
N THR A 75 5.00 -4.50 17.97
CA THR A 75 5.01 -5.86 18.53
C THR A 75 5.52 -5.83 19.96
N TYR A 76 4.95 -6.69 20.80
CA TYR A 76 5.39 -6.84 22.19
C TYR A 76 6.52 -7.85 22.32
N PHE A 77 6.54 -8.87 21.47
CA PHE A 77 7.52 -9.94 21.51
C PHE A 77 8.41 -9.90 20.29
N ASN A 78 9.72 -10.05 20.50
CA ASN A 78 10.72 -10.05 19.43
C ASN A 78 11.14 -11.46 19.02
N GLY A 79 10.79 -12.46 19.82
CA GLY A 79 11.10 -13.86 19.56
C GLY A 79 10.55 -14.76 20.64
N ALA A 80 10.67 -16.06 20.41
CA ALA A 80 10.30 -17.10 21.38
C ALA A 80 11.09 -18.37 21.17
N GLU A 81 11.12 -19.21 22.20
CA GLU A 81 11.67 -20.56 22.17
C GLU A 81 10.72 -21.53 22.87
N ILE A 82 10.76 -22.78 22.48
CA ILE A 82 10.10 -23.88 23.19
C ILE A 82 11.14 -24.60 24.03
N ILE A 83 10.81 -24.83 25.28
CA ILE A 83 11.59 -25.68 26.18
C ILE A 83 10.86 -27.01 26.31
N ALA A 84 11.52 -28.09 25.92
CA ALA A 84 10.99 -29.45 26.02
C ALA A 84 12.14 -30.40 26.34
N ASN A 85 11.93 -31.35 27.28
CA ASN A 85 12.90 -32.35 27.67
C ASN A 85 14.30 -31.78 28.00
N GLN A 86 14.35 -30.62 28.70
CA GLN A 86 15.57 -29.90 29.08
C GLN A 86 16.40 -29.35 27.88
N ALA A 87 15.81 -29.32 26.69
CA ALA A 87 16.38 -28.74 25.50
C ALA A 87 15.58 -27.50 25.06
N ASN A 88 16.28 -26.55 24.47
CA ASN A 88 15.69 -25.31 23.95
C ASN A 88 15.61 -25.39 22.43
N TYR A 89 14.45 -25.07 21.92
CA TYR A 89 14.16 -25.04 20.48
C TYR A 89 13.72 -23.61 20.11
N PRO A 90 14.63 -22.81 19.54
CA PRO A 90 14.29 -21.46 19.08
C PRO A 90 13.25 -21.54 17.96
N LEU A 91 12.31 -20.59 17.95
CA LEU A 91 11.35 -20.46 16.87
C LEU A 91 11.96 -19.70 15.71
N GLU A 92 11.95 -20.31 14.54
CA GLU A 92 12.40 -19.69 13.28
C GLU A 92 11.22 -19.01 12.58
N ILE A 93 11.48 -17.85 11.96
CA ILE A 93 10.44 -17.16 11.19
C ILE A 93 10.23 -17.93 9.89
N ALA A 94 9.02 -18.47 9.71
CA ALA A 94 8.58 -19.09 8.47
C ALA A 94 8.05 -18.05 7.48
N GLU A 95 7.30 -17.05 7.99
CA GLU A 95 6.71 -15.99 7.16
C GLU A 95 6.74 -14.65 7.91
N ASP A 96 7.17 -13.59 7.23
CA ASP A 96 7.02 -12.20 7.66
C ASP A 96 5.99 -11.49 6.79
N ILE A 97 4.78 -11.36 7.33
CA ILE A 97 3.65 -10.74 6.63
C ILE A 97 3.88 -9.26 6.39
N ASN A 98 4.62 -8.58 7.28
CA ASN A 98 4.99 -7.18 7.07
C ASN A 98 5.87 -7.04 5.84
N GLU A 99 6.95 -7.81 5.76
CA GLU A 99 7.88 -7.74 4.62
C GLU A 99 7.15 -8.03 3.31
N ILE A 100 6.33 -9.07 3.27
CA ILE A 100 5.51 -9.43 2.10
C ILE A 100 4.58 -8.28 1.71
N ALA A 101 3.88 -7.67 2.68
CA ALA A 101 2.95 -6.58 2.41
C ALA A 101 3.67 -5.35 1.84
N PHE A 102 4.76 -4.91 2.47
CA PHE A 102 5.53 -3.75 2.02
C PHE A 102 6.14 -3.98 0.64
N LYS A 103 6.77 -5.13 0.41
CA LYS A 103 7.35 -5.48 -0.88
C LYS A 103 6.30 -5.55 -1.98
N THR A 104 5.17 -6.22 -1.71
CA THR A 104 4.07 -6.31 -2.69
C THR A 104 3.51 -4.94 -3.05
N LEU A 105 3.36 -4.04 -2.08
CA LEU A 105 2.90 -2.67 -2.34
C LEU A 105 3.94 -1.89 -3.15
N HIS A 106 5.21 -2.00 -2.81
CA HIS A 106 6.31 -1.37 -3.55
C HIS A 106 6.34 -1.81 -5.02
N ASP A 107 6.27 -3.10 -5.27
CA ASP A 107 6.29 -3.67 -6.62
C ASP A 107 5.08 -3.24 -7.46
N ARG A 108 3.95 -2.94 -6.82
CA ARG A 108 2.72 -2.46 -7.47
C ARG A 108 2.62 -0.95 -7.58
N MET A 109 3.49 -0.20 -6.93
CA MET A 109 3.37 1.26 -6.81
C MET A 109 3.26 1.96 -8.16
N LEU A 110 4.11 1.62 -9.12
CA LEU A 110 4.06 2.20 -10.47
C LEU A 110 2.74 1.93 -11.19
N ARG A 111 2.18 0.74 -11.02
CA ARG A 111 0.88 0.37 -11.57
C ARG A 111 -0.26 1.14 -10.91
N GLU A 112 -0.23 1.28 -9.59
CA GLU A 112 -1.24 2.04 -8.82
C GLU A 112 -1.19 3.53 -9.20
N ILE A 113 0.00 4.11 -9.36
CA ILE A 113 0.20 5.48 -9.85
C ILE A 113 -0.43 5.63 -11.24
N GLY A 114 -0.07 4.77 -12.19
CA GLY A 114 -0.60 4.83 -13.55
C GLY A 114 -2.13 4.72 -13.59
N THR A 115 -2.71 3.82 -12.81
CA THR A 115 -4.16 3.64 -12.71
C THR A 115 -4.85 4.88 -12.10
N SER A 116 -4.26 5.49 -11.09
CA SER A 116 -4.77 6.69 -10.44
C SER A 116 -4.75 7.89 -11.38
N ILE A 117 -3.66 8.06 -12.13
CA ILE A 117 -3.54 9.10 -13.15
C ILE A 117 -4.60 8.94 -14.24
N LEU A 118 -4.77 7.70 -14.75
CA LEU A 118 -5.77 7.43 -15.79
C LEU A 118 -7.20 7.71 -15.30
N ARG A 119 -7.51 7.30 -14.07
CA ARG A 119 -8.81 7.58 -13.44
C ARG A 119 -9.08 9.08 -13.31
N LEU A 120 -8.06 9.83 -12.89
CA LEU A 120 -8.19 11.27 -12.75
C LEU A 120 -8.37 11.97 -14.10
N ALA A 121 -7.65 11.58 -15.13
CA ALA A 121 -7.83 12.08 -16.48
C ALA A 121 -9.26 11.84 -16.99
N THR A 122 -9.81 10.66 -16.74
CA THR A 122 -11.19 10.33 -17.10
C THR A 122 -12.19 11.21 -16.36
N LYS A 123 -12.02 11.40 -15.05
CA LYS A 123 -12.88 12.29 -14.25
C LYS A 123 -12.83 13.72 -14.76
N LYS A 124 -11.63 14.22 -15.08
CA LYS A 124 -11.47 15.60 -15.60
C LYS A 124 -12.09 15.76 -16.98
N ALA A 125 -11.97 14.77 -17.85
CA ALA A 125 -12.62 14.78 -19.16
C ALA A 125 -14.16 14.83 -19.04
N LEU A 126 -14.74 14.12 -18.08
CA LEU A 126 -16.19 14.16 -17.79
C LEU A 126 -16.62 15.53 -17.24
N GLU A 127 -15.84 16.11 -16.33
CA GLU A 127 -16.10 17.45 -15.78
C GLU A 127 -16.13 18.51 -16.89
N LEU A 128 -15.12 18.49 -17.77
CA LEU A 128 -15.04 19.43 -18.90
C LEU A 128 -16.19 19.25 -19.91
N ALA A 129 -16.60 17.99 -20.15
CA ALA A 129 -17.76 17.72 -21.00
C ALA A 129 -19.06 18.30 -20.40
N ALA A 130 -19.24 18.13 -19.08
CA ALA A 130 -20.41 18.66 -18.38
C ALA A 130 -20.41 20.20 -18.30
N ARG A 131 -19.23 20.84 -18.14
CA ARG A 131 -19.09 22.31 -18.19
C ARG A 131 -19.51 22.90 -19.52
N LYS A 132 -19.30 22.22 -20.63
CA LYS A 132 -19.74 22.66 -21.95
C LYS A 132 -21.26 22.69 -22.10
N GLU A 133 -21.96 21.83 -21.40
CA GLU A 133 -23.43 21.79 -21.39
C GLU A 133 -24.01 22.75 -20.34
N ASN A 134 -23.41 22.79 -19.16
CA ASN A 134 -23.84 23.68 -18.07
C ASN A 134 -22.69 23.88 -17.07
N GLU A 135 -22.25 25.13 -16.89
CA GLU A 135 -21.11 25.47 -16.04
C GLU A 135 -21.30 25.06 -14.57
N ASN A 136 -22.52 25.21 -14.05
CA ASN A 136 -22.85 24.84 -12.68
C ASN A 136 -22.77 23.32 -12.45
N ILE A 137 -23.20 22.51 -13.43
CA ILE A 137 -23.13 21.06 -13.37
C ILE A 137 -21.66 20.61 -13.41
N GLY A 138 -20.84 21.22 -14.28
CA GLY A 138 -19.42 20.91 -14.35
C GLY A 138 -18.67 21.24 -13.06
N ALA A 139 -18.99 22.38 -12.43
CA ALA A 139 -18.42 22.77 -11.15
C ALA A 139 -18.82 21.78 -10.02
N ALA A 140 -20.08 21.38 -9.98
CA ALA A 140 -20.56 20.38 -9.00
C ALA A 140 -19.86 19.04 -9.16
N ILE A 141 -19.67 18.54 -10.38
CA ILE A 141 -18.93 17.31 -10.67
C ILE A 141 -17.47 17.44 -10.23
N GLY A 142 -16.82 18.60 -10.47
CA GLY A 142 -15.45 18.87 -10.03
C GLY A 142 -15.28 18.76 -8.52
N ILE A 143 -16.20 19.34 -7.75
CA ILE A 143 -16.22 19.26 -6.29
C ILE A 143 -16.40 17.82 -5.82
N VAL A 144 -17.36 17.08 -6.38
CA VAL A 144 -17.59 15.66 -6.03
C VAL A 144 -16.37 14.82 -6.34
N ASN A 145 -15.72 15.02 -7.49
CA ASN A 145 -14.51 14.29 -7.86
C ASN A 145 -13.35 14.56 -6.89
N ALA A 146 -13.15 15.81 -6.47
CA ALA A 146 -12.12 16.18 -5.50
C ALA A 146 -12.35 15.55 -4.13
N LEU A 147 -13.61 15.46 -3.68
CA LEU A 147 -13.97 14.86 -2.39
C LEU A 147 -13.93 13.33 -2.39
N THR A 148 -14.06 12.69 -3.56
CA THR A 148 -14.11 11.23 -3.67
C THR A 148 -12.78 10.57 -4.02
N GLU A 149 -11.71 11.34 -4.21
CA GLU A 149 -10.38 10.77 -4.46
C GLU A 149 -9.81 10.20 -3.17
N LYS A 150 -9.88 8.87 -3.04
CA LYS A 150 -9.38 8.11 -1.89
C LYS A 150 -8.65 6.87 -2.37
N ALA A 151 -7.59 6.51 -1.65
CA ALA A 151 -6.92 5.24 -1.84
C ALA A 151 -7.76 4.07 -1.28
N ASP A 152 -7.61 2.89 -1.85
CA ASP A 152 -8.18 1.67 -1.28
C ASP A 152 -7.37 1.22 -0.07
N THR A 153 -7.88 1.52 1.12
CA THR A 153 -7.24 1.19 2.41
C THR A 153 -7.75 -0.10 3.03
N ARG A 154 -8.58 -0.87 2.31
CA ARG A 154 -9.06 -2.17 2.81
C ARG A 154 -7.90 -3.15 2.90
N ASN A 155 -7.77 -3.80 4.05
CA ASN A 155 -6.83 -4.89 4.26
C ASN A 155 -7.31 -5.80 5.40
N TRP A 156 -6.75 -7.00 5.44
CA TRP A 156 -7.04 -7.96 6.50
C TRP A 156 -6.22 -7.63 7.74
N GLN A 157 -6.84 -6.97 8.71
CA GLN A 157 -6.16 -6.41 9.88
C GLN A 157 -5.85 -7.42 11.00
N THR A 158 -6.40 -8.62 10.92
CA THR A 158 -6.18 -9.69 11.92
C THR A 158 -5.10 -10.69 11.53
N LEU A 159 -4.46 -10.51 10.37
CA LEU A 159 -3.28 -11.30 10.02
C LEU A 159 -2.16 -11.08 11.05
N PRO A 160 -1.41 -12.12 11.44
CA PRO A 160 -0.24 -11.96 12.28
C PRO A 160 0.85 -11.17 11.54
N ARG A 161 1.74 -10.52 12.29
CA ARG A 161 2.93 -9.89 11.74
C ARG A 161 3.91 -10.94 11.22
N THR A 162 4.20 -11.94 12.06
CA THR A 162 5.06 -13.06 11.73
C THR A 162 4.42 -14.38 12.12
N ILE A 163 4.76 -15.42 11.36
CA ILE A 163 4.48 -16.81 11.69
C ILE A 163 5.84 -17.48 11.87
N SER A 164 6.08 -17.96 13.08
CA SER A 164 7.30 -18.68 13.41
C SER A 164 6.98 -20.14 13.73
N TYR A 165 7.95 -21.03 13.54
CA TYR A 165 7.77 -22.44 13.80
C TYR A 165 8.98 -23.05 14.52
N ALA A 166 8.74 -24.15 15.20
CA ALA A 166 9.77 -25.06 15.64
C ALA A 166 9.34 -26.51 15.41
N ARG A 167 10.30 -27.35 15.11
CA ARG A 167 10.13 -28.79 14.95
C ARG A 167 10.83 -29.48 16.11
N ILE A 168 10.06 -30.19 16.94
CA ILE A 168 10.52 -30.69 18.23
C ILE A 168 10.34 -32.22 18.25
N PRO A 169 11.43 -32.98 18.39
CA PRO A 169 11.34 -34.43 18.60
C PRO A 169 10.79 -34.71 20.00
N LEU A 170 9.65 -35.35 20.08
CA LEU A 170 9.04 -35.74 21.34
C LEU A 170 8.79 -37.27 21.33
N PRO A 171 8.97 -37.93 22.48
CA PRO A 171 8.59 -39.35 22.65
C PRO A 171 7.05 -39.48 22.61
N GLU A 172 6.61 -40.71 22.41
CA GLU A 172 5.18 -41.03 22.53
C GLU A 172 4.67 -40.81 23.96
N GLY A 173 3.42 -40.35 24.07
CA GLY A 173 2.74 -40.16 25.34
C GLY A 173 2.56 -38.69 25.73
N LYS A 174 2.40 -38.43 27.03
CA LYS A 174 2.18 -37.08 27.56
C LYS A 174 3.50 -36.34 27.69
N ASN A 175 3.64 -35.23 26.95
CA ASN A 175 4.79 -34.32 27.00
C ASN A 175 4.37 -32.98 27.56
N THR A 176 5.27 -32.33 28.31
CA THR A 176 5.12 -30.96 28.78
C THR A 176 6.08 -30.11 28.01
N ILE A 177 5.57 -29.02 27.41
CA ILE A 177 6.35 -28.00 26.74
C ILE A 177 6.12 -26.66 27.41
N GLU A 178 7.12 -25.81 27.41
CA GLU A 178 7.03 -24.43 27.88
C GLU A 178 7.37 -23.49 26.74
N LEU A 179 6.50 -22.49 26.50
CA LEU A 179 6.75 -21.39 25.56
C LEU A 179 7.36 -20.22 26.34
N LYS A 180 8.60 -19.87 26.02
CA LYS A 180 9.27 -18.70 26.56
C LYS A 180 9.35 -17.62 25.49
N THR A 181 8.79 -16.46 25.79
CA THR A 181 8.73 -15.33 24.86
C THR A 181 9.69 -14.23 25.32
N TYR A 182 10.31 -13.57 24.34
CA TYR A 182 11.22 -12.45 24.55
C TYR A 182 10.55 -11.16 24.08
N GLY A 183 10.53 -10.14 24.93
CA GLY A 183 9.92 -8.85 24.58
C GLY A 183 10.64 -7.70 25.25
N ASN A 184 10.56 -6.52 24.63
CA ASN A 184 10.98 -5.29 25.28
C ASN A 184 9.88 -4.85 26.26
N ARG A 185 10.13 -4.94 27.56
CA ARG A 185 9.36 -4.17 28.54
C ARG A 185 9.67 -2.70 28.31
N LYS A 186 8.68 -1.94 27.81
CA LYS A 186 8.68 -0.49 27.96
C LYS A 186 8.17 -0.13 29.33
#